data_e6b2953117c1e761de29b8e53aee34f6
#
_entry.id   e6b2953117c1e761de29b8e53aee34f6
#
_cell.length_a   1.000
_cell.length_b   1.000
_cell.length_c   1.000
_cell.angle_alpha   90.00
_cell.angle_beta   90.00
_cell.angle_gamma   90.00
#
_symmetry.space_group_name_H-M   'P 1'
#
loop_
_entity.id
_entity.type
_entity.pdbx_description
1 polymer ?
#
loop_
_entity_poly.entity_id
_entity_poly.type
_entity_poly.pdbx_seq_one_letter_code
_entity_poly.pdbx_strand_id
1 'polypeptide(L)'
;SPIGPNNVPAKPVTWVEKGVLKSWANGAGASTNQSLVLEGSDLSIDDMVKRTKRGLLVTFFWYIRGVPAENQPLLNTGMTRDGLFLIENGEITGPVQNFRWNMSPIVGYNNLDLVGKAVPMHTGESYDGGGTALVPPVRINDFYMTSVSPAV
;
A
#
# COMPACT_ATOMS: atom_id res chain seq x y z
N SER A 1 -5.68 20.44 6.87
CA SER A 1 -5.83 21.92 6.83
C SER A 1 -6.78 22.30 5.71
N PRO A 2 -7.75 23.22 5.92
CA PRO A 2 -8.62 23.70 4.84
C PRO A 2 -7.88 24.61 3.84
N ILE A 3 -6.64 24.95 4.14
CA ILE A 3 -5.79 25.80 3.29
C ILE A 3 -4.61 24.97 2.83
N GLY A 4 -4.46 24.85 1.53
CA GLY A 4 -3.34 24.18 0.88
C GLY A 4 -2.06 25.03 0.83
N PRO A 5 -1.01 24.52 0.20
CA PRO A 5 0.19 25.29 -0.09
C PRO A 5 -0.17 26.60 -0.83
N ASN A 6 0.60 27.64 -0.60
CA ASN A 6 0.39 28.98 -1.19
C ASN A 6 -0.92 29.69 -0.79
N ASN A 7 -1.48 29.35 0.38
CA ASN A 7 -2.73 29.95 0.88
C ASN A 7 -3.95 29.78 -0.04
N VAL A 8 -3.93 28.80 -0.91
CA VAL A 8 -5.07 28.46 -1.76
C VAL A 8 -5.98 27.47 -1.01
N PRO A 9 -7.31 27.66 -1.03
CA PRO A 9 -8.22 26.70 -0.44
C PRO A 9 -8.02 25.29 -1.00
N ALA A 10 -7.85 24.31 -0.11
CA ALA A 10 -7.74 22.91 -0.50
C ALA A 10 -9.10 22.43 -1.04
N LYS A 11 -9.11 21.82 -2.22
CA LYS A 11 -10.29 21.21 -2.82
C LYS A 11 -10.05 19.71 -2.98
N PRO A 12 -11.07 18.88 -2.80
CA PRO A 12 -10.97 17.46 -3.15
C PRO A 12 -10.60 17.31 -4.62
N VAL A 13 -9.67 16.41 -4.90
CA VAL A 13 -9.21 16.07 -6.25
C VAL A 13 -9.34 14.59 -6.47
N THR A 14 -10.04 14.19 -7.52
CA THR A 14 -10.06 12.80 -7.97
C THR A 14 -8.88 12.55 -8.90
N TRP A 15 -7.95 11.74 -8.45
CA TRP A 15 -6.75 11.39 -9.23
C TRP A 15 -7.02 10.28 -10.23
N VAL A 16 -7.68 9.23 -9.77
CA VAL A 16 -8.03 8.06 -10.57
C VAL A 16 -9.48 7.69 -10.32
N GLU A 17 -10.24 7.43 -11.36
CA GLU A 17 -11.61 6.94 -11.27
C GLU A 17 -11.79 5.74 -12.19
N LYS A 18 -12.22 4.60 -11.62
CA LYS A 18 -12.42 3.34 -12.36
C LYS A 18 -11.22 2.94 -13.22
N GLY A 19 -9.99 3.09 -12.66
CA GLY A 19 -8.75 2.78 -13.34
C GLY A 19 -8.28 3.83 -14.35
N VAL A 20 -9.01 4.93 -14.54
CA VAL A 20 -8.66 6.00 -15.48
C VAL A 20 -8.06 7.20 -14.73
N LEU A 21 -6.88 7.63 -15.11
CA LEU A 21 -6.26 8.84 -14.59
C LEU A 21 -7.08 10.08 -14.99
N LYS A 22 -7.57 10.83 -13.99
CA LYS A 22 -8.37 12.04 -14.16
C LYS A 22 -7.57 13.31 -13.95
N SER A 23 -6.63 13.28 -13.05
CA SER A 23 -5.80 14.42 -12.69
C SER A 23 -4.37 13.98 -12.42
N TRP A 24 -3.43 14.89 -12.57
CA TRP A 24 -2.05 14.70 -12.15
C TRP A 24 -1.55 15.89 -11.35
N ALA A 25 -0.59 15.67 -10.48
CA ALA A 25 0.08 16.75 -9.76
C ALA A 25 0.96 17.54 -10.73
N ASN A 26 0.54 18.73 -11.08
CA ASN A 26 1.41 19.69 -11.77
C ASN A 26 2.18 20.48 -10.72
N GLY A 27 3.49 20.50 -10.79
CA GLY A 27 4.46 20.93 -9.78
C GLY A 27 4.29 22.31 -9.09
N ALA A 28 3.24 23.06 -9.35
CA ALA A 28 2.93 24.33 -8.69
C ALA A 28 2.00 24.13 -7.48
N GLY A 29 2.48 23.43 -6.45
CA GLY A 29 1.81 23.39 -5.14
C GLY A 29 0.81 22.26 -4.92
N ALA A 30 0.76 21.25 -5.75
CA ALA A 30 0.01 20.04 -5.47
C ALA A 30 0.78 19.20 -4.44
N SER A 31 0.50 19.40 -3.16
CA SER A 31 0.93 18.49 -2.11
C SER A 31 0.10 17.22 -2.22
N THR A 32 0.72 16.11 -2.61
CA THR A 32 0.10 14.78 -2.60
C THR A 32 -0.01 14.19 -1.19
N ASN A 33 0.49 14.89 -0.18
CA ASN A 33 0.60 14.40 1.19
C ASN A 33 -0.62 14.67 2.07
N GLN A 34 -1.74 15.11 1.50
CA GLN A 34 -2.91 15.48 2.28
C GLN A 34 -4.03 14.46 2.09
N SER A 35 -4.35 13.76 3.20
CA SER A 35 -5.62 13.00 3.35
C SER A 35 -5.99 12.18 2.11
N LEU A 36 -5.12 11.28 1.70
CA LEU A 36 -5.39 10.38 0.59
C LEU A 36 -6.55 9.43 0.94
N VAL A 37 -7.44 9.23 -0.02
CA VAL A 37 -8.56 8.30 0.09
C VAL A 37 -8.47 7.32 -1.09
N LEU A 38 -8.42 6.03 -0.77
CA LEU A 38 -8.65 4.96 -1.72
C LEU A 38 -9.96 4.28 -1.33
N GLU A 39 -10.92 4.28 -2.25
CA GLU A 39 -12.19 3.62 -2.01
C GLU A 39 -12.02 2.11 -1.86
N GLY A 40 -12.74 1.55 -0.89
CA GLY A 40 -12.73 0.14 -0.58
C GLY A 40 -14.06 -0.55 -0.90
N SER A 41 -14.21 -1.74 -0.37
CA SER A 41 -15.46 -2.52 -0.35
C SER A 41 -15.96 -2.67 1.09
N ASP A 42 -16.94 -3.56 1.31
CA ASP A 42 -17.42 -3.91 2.65
C ASP A 42 -16.72 -5.14 3.24
N LEU A 43 -15.74 -5.73 2.55
CA LEU A 43 -15.04 -6.92 3.02
C LEU A 43 -14.15 -6.61 4.22
N SER A 44 -14.30 -7.38 5.29
CA SER A 44 -13.37 -7.35 6.42
C SER A 44 -12.04 -8.04 6.06
N ILE A 45 -11.00 -7.79 6.87
CA ILE A 45 -9.73 -8.52 6.75
C ILE A 45 -9.97 -10.02 6.95
N ASP A 46 -10.82 -10.42 7.88
CA ASP A 46 -11.16 -11.82 8.13
C ASP A 46 -11.81 -12.47 6.91
N ASP A 47 -12.70 -11.76 6.21
CA ASP A 47 -13.30 -12.26 4.98
C ASP A 47 -12.27 -12.39 3.86
N MET A 48 -11.30 -11.49 3.79
CA MET A 48 -10.19 -11.57 2.84
C MET A 48 -9.28 -12.76 3.14
N VAL A 49 -8.97 -13.00 4.42
CA VAL A 49 -8.20 -14.18 4.86
C VAL A 49 -8.94 -15.47 4.47
N LYS A 50 -10.22 -15.60 4.80
CA LYS A 50 -11.05 -16.78 4.44
C LYS A 50 -11.07 -17.07 2.94
N ARG A 51 -10.94 -16.06 2.10
CA ARG A 51 -10.90 -16.18 0.64
C ARG A 51 -9.49 -16.40 0.07
N THR A 52 -8.47 -16.53 0.93
CA THR A 52 -7.08 -16.71 0.53
C THR A 52 -6.65 -18.14 0.76
N LYS A 53 -6.40 -18.87 -0.34
CA LYS A 53 -5.95 -20.26 -0.25
C LYS A 53 -4.54 -20.38 0.33
N ARG A 54 -3.63 -19.52 -0.12
CA ARG A 54 -2.27 -19.40 0.39
C ARG A 54 -1.75 -18.01 0.15
N GLY A 55 -1.14 -17.41 1.16
CA GLY A 55 -0.61 -16.06 1.07
C GLY A 55 0.08 -15.60 2.34
N LEU A 56 0.46 -14.35 2.35
CA LEU A 56 1.03 -13.68 3.51
C LEU A 56 0.12 -12.51 3.91
N LEU A 57 -0.23 -12.43 5.19
CA LEU A 57 -0.79 -11.23 5.77
C LEU A 57 0.38 -10.34 6.20
N VAL A 58 0.56 -9.24 5.49
CA VAL A 58 1.59 -8.24 5.78
C VAL A 58 0.93 -7.10 6.55
N THR A 59 1.40 -6.83 7.76
CA THR A 59 0.87 -5.75 8.59
C THR A 59 1.65 -4.45 8.44
N PHE A 60 2.92 -4.54 8.05
CA PHE A 60 3.77 -3.39 7.91
C PHE A 60 4.88 -3.57 6.87
N PHE A 61 5.07 -2.55 6.02
CA PHE A 61 6.22 -2.41 5.14
C PHE A 61 7.18 -1.36 5.69
N TRP A 62 8.46 -1.70 5.67
CA TRP A 62 9.55 -0.86 6.17
C TRP A 62 10.62 -0.64 5.10
N TYR A 63 11.37 0.45 5.25
CA TYR A 63 12.51 0.75 4.39
C TYR A 63 12.14 0.78 2.90
N ILE A 64 11.07 1.49 2.58
CA ILE A 64 10.59 1.61 1.20
C ILE A 64 11.47 2.62 0.46
N ARG A 65 12.16 2.16 -0.59
CA ARG A 65 13.08 3.00 -1.39
C ARG A 65 12.89 2.73 -2.88
N GLY A 66 12.92 3.80 -3.68
CA GLY A 66 12.94 3.67 -5.14
C GLY A 66 14.24 3.03 -5.62
N VAL A 67 14.11 2.14 -6.58
CA VAL A 67 15.25 1.47 -7.24
C VAL A 67 15.27 1.89 -8.71
N PRO A 68 16.39 2.44 -9.22
CA PRO A 68 16.54 2.67 -10.65
C PRO A 68 16.44 1.35 -11.42
N ALA A 69 15.50 1.24 -12.33
CA ALA A 69 15.34 0.05 -13.17
C ALA A 69 14.80 0.47 -14.55
N GLU A 70 15.51 0.08 -15.60
CA GLU A 70 15.14 0.44 -16.98
C GLU A 70 13.83 -0.20 -17.42
N ASN A 71 13.56 -1.43 -16.97
CA ASN A 71 12.43 -2.24 -17.44
C ASN A 71 11.23 -2.27 -16.47
N GLN A 72 11.34 -1.64 -15.31
CA GLN A 72 10.26 -1.59 -14.30
C GLN A 72 10.12 -0.19 -13.74
N PRO A 73 9.25 0.63 -14.34
CA PRO A 73 9.03 1.99 -13.85
C PRO A 73 8.52 1.97 -12.40
N LEU A 74 9.00 2.92 -11.61
CA LEU A 74 8.64 3.07 -10.20
C LEU A 74 8.95 1.84 -9.33
N LEU A 75 9.95 1.04 -9.70
CA LEU A 75 10.36 -0.10 -8.87
C LEU A 75 10.75 0.40 -7.47
N ASN A 76 10.18 -0.23 -6.46
CA ASN A 76 10.56 -0.03 -5.07
C ASN A 76 11.09 -1.33 -4.47
N THR A 77 12.03 -1.20 -3.56
CA THR A 77 12.47 -2.25 -2.65
C THR A 77 12.05 -1.90 -1.24
N GLY A 78 11.94 -2.90 -0.40
CA GLY A 78 11.67 -2.73 1.02
C GLY A 78 11.74 -4.06 1.76
N MET A 79 11.26 -4.05 2.98
CA MET A 79 11.13 -5.26 3.80
C MET A 79 9.79 -5.26 4.53
N THR A 80 9.32 -6.44 4.92
CA THR A 80 8.24 -6.57 5.89
C THR A 80 8.82 -6.42 7.29
N ARG A 81 8.02 -5.95 8.23
CA ARG A 81 8.40 -5.78 9.64
C ARG A 81 7.18 -5.84 10.55
N ASP A 82 7.40 -6.10 11.83
CA ASP A 82 6.41 -5.96 12.91
C ASP A 82 5.10 -6.76 12.71
N GLY A 83 5.17 -7.88 12.00
CA GLY A 83 4.06 -8.79 11.82
C GLY A 83 3.91 -9.25 10.37
N LEU A 84 4.33 -10.49 10.14
CA LEU A 84 4.11 -11.22 8.90
C LEU A 84 3.57 -12.59 9.25
N PHE A 85 2.42 -12.94 8.69
CA PHE A 85 1.72 -14.17 9.03
C PHE A 85 1.41 -14.98 7.78
N LEU A 86 1.55 -16.30 7.89
CA LEU A 86 1.17 -17.23 6.83
C LEU A 86 -0.34 -17.46 6.87
N ILE A 87 -0.96 -17.41 5.70
CA ILE A 87 -2.35 -17.81 5.48
C ILE A 87 -2.34 -19.10 4.66
N GLU A 88 -3.04 -20.11 5.16
CA GLU A 88 -3.29 -21.37 4.44
C GLU A 88 -4.75 -21.77 4.59
N ASN A 89 -5.39 -22.09 3.46
CA ASN A 89 -6.78 -22.54 3.38
C ASN A 89 -7.79 -21.64 4.12
N GLY A 90 -7.56 -20.32 4.08
CA GLY A 90 -8.46 -19.36 4.69
C GLY A 90 -8.23 -19.11 6.18
N GLU A 91 -7.12 -19.58 6.73
CA GLU A 91 -6.77 -19.42 8.14
C GLU A 91 -5.34 -18.89 8.30
N ILE A 92 -5.11 -18.06 9.33
CA ILE A 92 -3.78 -17.62 9.73
C ILE A 92 -3.15 -18.76 10.54
N THR A 93 -2.12 -19.40 9.99
CA THR A 93 -1.48 -20.56 10.60
C THR A 93 -0.34 -20.21 11.54
N GLY A 94 0.23 -19.01 11.42
CA GLY A 94 1.25 -18.54 12.36
C GLY A 94 2.15 -17.45 11.78
N PRO A 95 3.05 -16.90 12.62
CA PRO A 95 4.03 -15.92 12.17
C PRO A 95 5.11 -16.57 11.32
N VAL A 96 5.66 -15.80 10.39
CA VAL A 96 6.82 -16.19 9.59
C VAL A 96 7.91 -15.10 9.65
N GLN A 97 9.11 -15.46 9.23
CA GLN A 97 10.21 -14.50 9.15
C GLN A 97 9.91 -13.38 8.16
N ASN A 98 10.48 -12.21 8.40
CA ASN A 98 10.36 -11.09 7.48
C ASN A 98 11.06 -11.36 6.15
N PHE A 99 10.55 -10.70 5.11
CA PHE A 99 11.11 -10.77 3.76
C PHE A 99 11.56 -9.40 3.28
N ARG A 100 12.57 -9.39 2.43
CA ARG A 100 12.79 -8.32 1.47
C ARG A 100 11.85 -8.50 0.29
N TRP A 101 11.46 -7.41 -0.32
CA TRP A 101 10.59 -7.42 -1.48
C TRP A 101 11.02 -6.39 -2.52
N ASN A 102 10.66 -6.64 -3.77
CA ASN A 102 10.76 -5.70 -4.86
C ASN A 102 9.42 -5.66 -5.60
N MET A 103 8.82 -4.50 -5.72
CA MET A 103 7.54 -4.34 -6.40
C MET A 103 7.41 -2.96 -7.03
N SER A 104 6.99 -2.90 -8.28
CA SER A 104 6.49 -1.68 -8.89
C SER A 104 5.02 -1.49 -8.49
N PRO A 105 4.62 -0.31 -7.99
CA PRO A 105 3.22 -0.04 -7.70
C PRO A 105 2.30 -0.27 -8.91
N ILE A 106 2.77 -0.01 -10.12
CA ILE A 106 2.01 -0.25 -11.36
C ILE A 106 1.68 -1.74 -11.49
N VAL A 107 2.68 -2.61 -11.29
CA VAL A 107 2.48 -4.07 -11.33
C VAL A 107 1.60 -4.51 -10.17
N GLY A 108 1.85 -3.99 -8.97
CA GLY A 108 1.04 -4.31 -7.78
C GLY A 108 -0.44 -4.01 -7.99
N TYR A 109 -0.77 -2.81 -8.47
CA TYR A 109 -2.17 -2.44 -8.72
C TYR A 109 -2.80 -3.26 -9.86
N ASN A 110 -2.05 -3.65 -10.87
CA ASN A 110 -2.55 -4.52 -11.94
C ASN A 110 -2.83 -5.96 -11.46
N ASN A 111 -2.13 -6.42 -10.42
CA ASN A 111 -2.29 -7.75 -9.83
C ASN A 111 -3.23 -7.77 -8.61
N LEU A 112 -3.92 -6.66 -8.37
CA LEU A 112 -4.86 -6.51 -7.28
C LEU A 112 -6.16 -7.26 -7.61
N ASP A 113 -6.60 -8.16 -6.73
CA ASP A 113 -7.80 -8.98 -6.96
C ASP A 113 -8.84 -8.92 -5.84
N LEU A 114 -8.46 -8.48 -4.64
CA LEU A 114 -9.40 -8.20 -3.55
C LEU A 114 -9.08 -6.86 -2.90
N VAL A 115 -10.15 -6.14 -2.56
CA VAL A 115 -10.09 -4.87 -1.86
C VAL A 115 -11.03 -4.94 -0.67
N GLY A 116 -10.55 -4.64 0.52
CA GLY A 116 -11.32 -4.68 1.75
C GLY A 116 -11.96 -3.34 2.09
N LYS A 117 -12.47 -3.22 3.32
CA LYS A 117 -13.07 -2.00 3.84
C LYS A 117 -11.99 -0.97 4.17
N ALA A 118 -12.15 0.24 3.69
CA ALA A 118 -11.22 1.32 3.96
C ALA A 118 -11.18 1.68 5.46
N VAL A 119 -9.98 1.83 5.98
CA VAL A 119 -9.70 2.18 7.37
C VAL A 119 -8.70 3.34 7.43
N PRO A 120 -8.76 4.18 8.48
CA PRO A 120 -7.75 5.20 8.70
C PRO A 120 -6.37 4.56 8.93
N MET A 121 -5.35 5.11 8.28
CA MET A 121 -3.99 4.68 8.48
C MET A 121 -3.03 5.88 8.43
N HIS A 122 -1.88 5.77 9.09
CA HIS A 122 -0.77 6.69 8.92
C HIS A 122 0.05 6.29 7.71
N THR A 123 0.43 7.30 6.90
CA THR A 123 1.34 7.11 5.77
C THR A 123 2.77 7.40 6.21
N GLY A 124 3.70 6.60 5.76
CA GLY A 124 5.12 6.75 6.06
C GLY A 124 5.67 5.75 7.06
N GLU A 125 6.96 5.68 7.14
CA GLU A 125 7.70 4.93 8.13
C GLU A 125 7.63 5.67 9.47
N SER A 126 7.68 4.98 10.59
CA SER A 126 7.27 5.44 11.95
C SER A 126 7.85 6.76 12.45
N TYR A 127 8.87 7.31 11.80
CA TYR A 127 9.55 8.53 12.24
C TYR A 127 9.40 9.73 11.28
N ASP A 128 8.74 9.55 10.16
CA ASP A 128 8.77 10.52 9.05
C ASP A 128 7.63 11.53 9.07
N GLY A 129 6.87 11.60 10.15
CA GLY A 129 5.78 12.57 10.28
C GLY A 129 4.74 12.48 9.15
N GLY A 130 4.46 11.28 8.67
CA GLY A 130 3.53 11.00 7.58
C GLY A 130 2.14 11.57 7.81
N GLY A 131 1.41 11.78 6.72
CA GLY A 131 0.01 12.20 6.75
C GLY A 131 -0.92 11.06 7.18
N THR A 132 -2.21 11.33 7.16
CA THR A 132 -3.25 10.32 7.32
C THR A 132 -3.85 9.96 5.98
N ALA A 133 -4.23 8.70 5.82
CA ALA A 133 -4.95 8.19 4.66
C ALA A 133 -6.14 7.36 5.11
N LEU A 134 -7.15 7.25 4.26
CA LEU A 134 -8.24 6.31 4.40
C LEU A 134 -8.09 5.30 3.28
N VAL A 135 -7.63 4.10 3.59
CA VAL A 135 -7.27 3.10 2.59
C VAL A 135 -7.73 1.70 3.00
N PRO A 136 -8.14 0.86 2.05
CA PRO A 136 -8.50 -0.51 2.32
C PRO A 136 -7.27 -1.42 2.41
N PRO A 137 -7.35 -2.53 3.14
CA PRO A 137 -6.45 -3.66 2.89
C PRO A 137 -6.68 -4.19 1.48
N VAL A 138 -5.62 -4.66 0.86
CA VAL A 138 -5.66 -5.19 -0.51
C VAL A 138 -4.98 -6.55 -0.60
N ARG A 139 -5.46 -7.42 -1.49
CA ARG A 139 -4.75 -8.62 -1.87
C ARG A 139 -4.13 -8.43 -3.24
N ILE A 140 -2.82 -8.63 -3.31
CA ILE A 140 -2.03 -8.51 -4.54
C ILE A 140 -1.46 -9.89 -4.84
N ASN A 141 -1.76 -10.41 -6.03
CA ASN A 141 -1.16 -11.64 -6.51
C ASN A 141 0.27 -11.38 -6.99
N ASP A 142 1.11 -12.42 -6.91
CA ASP A 142 2.49 -12.40 -7.41
C ASP A 142 3.33 -11.24 -6.85
N PHE A 143 3.08 -10.86 -5.58
CA PHE A 143 3.93 -9.89 -4.90
C PHE A 143 5.32 -10.49 -4.68
N TYR A 144 6.36 -9.85 -5.23
CA TYR A 144 7.68 -10.44 -5.31
C TYR A 144 8.47 -10.28 -4.00
N MET A 145 8.43 -11.32 -3.18
CA MET A 145 9.29 -11.48 -2.00
C MET A 145 10.63 -12.07 -2.43
N THR A 146 11.72 -11.31 -2.28
CA THR A 146 13.02 -11.64 -2.89
C THR A 146 13.88 -12.57 -2.03
N SER A 147 13.90 -12.34 -0.72
CA SER A 147 14.71 -13.13 0.22
C SER A 147 14.18 -12.99 1.64
N VAL A 148 14.46 -13.97 2.46
CA VAL A 148 14.22 -13.90 3.91
C VAL A 148 15.12 -12.81 4.50
N SER A 149 14.56 -11.96 5.35
CA SER A 149 15.29 -10.98 6.14
C SER A 149 15.24 -11.41 7.61
N PRO A 150 16.34 -11.90 8.18
CA PRO A 150 16.36 -12.22 9.60
C PRO A 150 15.95 -10.98 10.42
N ALA A 151 15.07 -11.16 11.39
CA ALA A 151 14.82 -10.14 12.38
C ALA A 151 16.11 -9.97 13.21
N VAL A 152 16.59 -8.75 13.28
CA VAL A 152 17.70 -8.37 14.15
C VAL A 152 17.09 -7.80 15.41
#